data_2a60b7babbb202db689adbe6a3ec5a66
#
_entry.id   2a60b7babbb202db689adbe6a3ec5a66
#
_cell.length_a   1.000
_cell.length_b   1.000
_cell.length_c   1.000
_cell.angle_alpha   90.00
_cell.angle_beta   90.00
_cell.angle_gamma   90.00
#
_symmetry.space_group_name_H-M   'P 1'
#
loop_
_entity.id
_entity.type
_entity.pdbx_description
1 polymer ?
#
loop_
_entity_poly.entity_id
_entity_poly.type
_entity_poly.pdbx_seq_one_letter_code
_entity_poly.pdbx_strand_id
1 'polypeptide(L)'
;MLSSDELINYFDKLCSDYPIISLEDPLSEHDWDGWQNITSKIGNKVQLVGDDLFVTNTKRLKKGIALGAGNAILIKINQIGTLTETLDAIDTAHKAGYRTIISHRSGETEDTTIADIAVAVNSGQIKTGAPCRTDRVAKYNRLLRIESAIVNTSTYGI
;
A
#
# COMPACT_ATOMS: atom_id res chain seq x y z
N MET A 1 12.52 12.67 21.11
CA MET A 1 12.22 12.43 19.68
C MET A 1 13.26 11.44 19.22
N LEU A 2 12.88 10.35 18.54
CA LEU A 2 13.82 9.34 18.05
C LEU A 2 14.40 9.80 16.72
N SER A 3 15.69 9.49 16.50
CA SER A 3 16.34 9.62 15.19
C SER A 3 15.86 8.52 14.23
N SER A 4 16.14 8.65 12.94
CA SER A 4 15.80 7.63 11.94
C SER A 4 16.47 6.28 12.28
N ASP A 5 17.72 6.28 12.69
CA ASP A 5 18.44 5.05 13.08
C ASP A 5 17.83 4.38 14.31
N GLU A 6 17.40 5.17 15.30
CA GLU A 6 16.70 4.63 16.47
C GLU A 6 15.33 4.04 16.10
N LEU A 7 14.58 4.69 15.18
CA LEU A 7 13.32 4.16 14.65
C LEU A 7 13.53 2.88 13.84
N ILE A 8 14.54 2.83 12.99
CA ILE A 8 14.88 1.63 12.21
C ILE A 8 15.20 0.45 13.14
N ASN A 9 16.01 0.69 14.18
CA ASN A 9 16.33 -0.35 15.16
C ASN A 9 15.10 -0.79 15.97
N TYR A 10 14.21 0.14 16.29
CA TYR A 10 12.96 -0.15 16.98
C TYR A 10 12.03 -1.04 16.12
N PHE A 11 11.83 -0.70 14.84
CA PHE A 11 11.00 -1.50 13.94
C PHE A 11 11.63 -2.86 13.62
N ASP A 12 12.94 -2.95 13.44
CA ASP A 12 13.64 -4.22 13.24
C ASP A 12 13.43 -5.16 14.45
N LYS A 13 13.52 -4.61 15.67
CA LYS A 13 13.23 -5.37 16.89
C LYS A 13 11.75 -5.80 16.95
N LEU A 14 10.81 -4.92 16.67
CA LEU A 14 9.39 -5.26 16.66
C LEU A 14 9.07 -6.38 15.65
N CYS A 15 9.63 -6.30 14.44
CA CYS A 15 9.43 -7.32 13.41
C CYS A 15 10.12 -8.66 13.76
N SER A 16 11.11 -8.62 14.64
CA SER A 16 11.76 -9.84 15.16
C SER A 16 10.97 -10.48 16.31
N ASP A 17 10.37 -9.65 17.15
CA ASP A 17 9.65 -10.09 18.35
C ASP A 17 8.18 -10.49 18.04
N TYR A 18 7.59 -9.95 16.97
CA TYR A 18 6.18 -10.13 16.63
C TYR A 18 6.02 -10.48 15.13
N PRO A 19 4.93 -11.16 14.75
CA PRO A 19 4.67 -11.54 13.35
C PRO A 19 4.19 -10.37 12.50
N ILE A 20 4.96 -9.30 12.46
CA ILE A 20 4.68 -8.10 11.64
C ILE A 20 5.12 -8.38 10.22
N ILE A 21 4.20 -8.26 9.27
CA ILE A 21 4.44 -8.51 7.85
C ILE A 21 4.43 -7.22 7.00
N SER A 22 3.94 -6.12 7.57
CA SER A 22 3.83 -4.84 6.84
C SER A 22 3.93 -3.65 7.78
N LEU A 23 4.64 -2.61 7.37
CA LEU A 23 4.74 -1.31 8.02
C LEU A 23 4.40 -0.22 7.02
N GLU A 24 3.52 0.70 7.41
CA GLU A 24 3.15 1.87 6.61
C GLU A 24 3.81 3.11 7.20
N ASP A 25 4.50 3.87 6.36
CA ASP A 25 5.24 5.10 6.71
C ASP A 25 6.06 5.00 8.02
N PRO A 26 6.99 4.05 8.12
CA PRO A 26 7.80 3.89 9.33
C PRO A 26 8.73 5.10 9.59
N LEU A 27 9.01 5.91 8.57
CA LEU A 27 9.86 7.08 8.62
C LEU A 27 9.20 8.27 7.91
N SER A 28 9.76 9.47 8.09
CA SER A 28 9.29 10.69 7.43
C SER A 28 9.33 10.57 5.90
N GLU A 29 8.35 11.17 5.22
CA GLU A 29 8.24 11.27 3.76
C GLU A 29 9.38 12.07 3.11
N HIS A 30 10.21 12.72 3.90
CA HIS A 30 11.39 13.46 3.44
C HIS A 30 12.71 12.73 3.67
N ASP A 31 12.71 11.69 4.50
CA ASP A 31 13.91 10.94 4.90
C ASP A 31 14.23 9.79 3.93
N TRP A 32 14.64 10.14 2.72
CA TRP A 32 14.96 9.15 1.68
C TRP A 32 16.13 8.23 2.07
N ASP A 33 17.11 8.73 2.78
CA ASP A 33 18.27 7.93 3.24
C ASP A 33 17.84 6.91 4.30
N GLY A 34 17.00 7.34 5.25
CA GLY A 34 16.41 6.44 6.25
C GLY A 34 15.54 5.36 5.58
N TRP A 35 14.76 5.72 4.55
CA TRP A 35 13.96 4.74 3.82
C TRP A 35 14.83 3.72 3.07
N GLN A 36 15.95 4.11 2.48
CA GLN A 36 16.90 3.16 1.89
C GLN A 36 17.49 2.23 2.96
N ASN A 37 17.88 2.79 4.11
CA ASN A 37 18.47 2.03 5.21
C ASN A 37 17.48 1.00 5.78
N ILE A 38 16.24 1.38 6.08
CA ILE A 38 15.24 0.44 6.59
C ILE A 38 14.90 -0.62 5.55
N THR A 39 14.80 -0.25 4.26
CA THR A 39 14.51 -1.20 3.19
C THR A 39 15.61 -2.24 3.04
N SER A 40 16.88 -1.80 3.07
CA SER A 40 18.03 -2.70 3.05
C SER A 40 18.05 -3.65 4.26
N LYS A 41 17.62 -3.17 5.42
CA LYS A 41 17.70 -3.92 6.68
C LYS A 41 16.60 -4.98 6.81
N ILE A 42 15.35 -4.62 6.55
CA ILE A 42 14.18 -5.49 6.80
C ILE A 42 13.26 -5.71 5.60
N GLY A 43 13.48 -5.01 4.48
CA GLY A 43 12.57 -5.07 3.32
C GLY A 43 12.48 -6.44 2.64
N ASN A 44 13.40 -7.35 2.90
CA ASN A 44 13.34 -8.73 2.43
C ASN A 44 12.35 -9.63 3.22
N LYS A 45 11.93 -9.18 4.40
CA LYS A 45 11.02 -9.91 5.32
C LYS A 45 9.69 -9.17 5.51
N VAL A 46 9.70 -7.84 5.41
CA VAL A 46 8.58 -6.98 5.76
C VAL A 46 8.20 -6.11 4.57
N GLN A 47 6.91 -5.97 4.31
CA GLN A 47 6.38 -5.01 3.36
C GLN A 47 6.53 -3.60 3.94
N LEU A 48 7.26 -2.73 3.25
CA LEU A 48 7.48 -1.33 3.61
C LEU A 48 6.68 -0.45 2.66
N VAL A 49 5.55 0.05 3.14
CA VAL A 49 4.56 0.77 2.35
C VAL A 49 4.79 2.26 2.47
N GLY A 50 5.02 2.93 1.34
CA GLY A 50 5.01 4.38 1.29
C GLY A 50 3.60 4.91 0.99
N ASP A 51 2.99 5.59 1.96
CA ASP A 51 1.79 6.42 1.78
C ASP A 51 2.22 7.86 1.49
N ASP A 52 2.62 8.61 2.50
CA ASP A 52 3.07 10.00 2.36
C ASP A 52 4.41 10.09 1.62
N LEU A 53 5.24 9.05 1.69
CA LEU A 53 6.45 8.96 0.89
C LEU A 53 6.17 9.10 -0.61
N PHE A 54 5.14 8.43 -1.13
CA PHE A 54 4.87 8.35 -2.58
C PHE A 54 3.66 9.15 -3.03
N VAL A 55 2.66 9.39 -2.17
CA VAL A 55 1.41 10.14 -2.43
C VAL A 55 0.72 9.74 -3.75
N THR A 56 0.75 8.46 -4.10
CA THR A 56 0.25 7.91 -5.37
C THR A 56 0.88 8.59 -6.60
N ASN A 57 2.05 9.22 -6.46
CA ASN A 57 2.69 10.03 -7.50
C ASN A 57 3.79 9.25 -8.21
N THR A 58 3.67 9.06 -9.53
CA THR A 58 4.59 8.29 -10.36
C THR A 58 6.03 8.83 -10.32
N LYS A 59 6.23 10.16 -10.19
CA LYS A 59 7.59 10.74 -10.12
C LYS A 59 8.26 10.40 -8.79
N ARG A 60 7.52 10.51 -7.68
CA ARG A 60 8.04 10.13 -6.35
C ARG A 60 8.29 8.64 -6.26
N LEU A 61 7.38 7.82 -6.81
CA LEU A 61 7.55 6.38 -6.89
C LEU A 61 8.82 5.99 -7.68
N LYS A 62 9.02 6.56 -8.87
CA LYS A 62 10.24 6.32 -9.67
C LYS A 62 11.51 6.71 -8.94
N LYS A 63 11.48 7.81 -8.16
CA LYS A 63 12.60 8.18 -7.28
C LYS A 63 12.84 7.10 -6.22
N GLY A 64 11.80 6.62 -5.53
CA GLY A 64 11.93 5.56 -4.53
C GLY A 64 12.47 4.26 -5.11
N ILE A 65 11.96 3.84 -6.27
CA ILE A 65 12.45 2.66 -6.99
C ILE A 65 13.95 2.80 -7.31
N ALA A 66 14.37 3.95 -7.85
CA ALA A 66 15.77 4.19 -8.18
C ALA A 66 16.69 4.19 -6.95
N LEU A 67 16.19 4.60 -5.80
CA LEU A 67 16.90 4.62 -4.53
C LEU A 67 16.82 3.30 -3.74
N GLY A 68 15.92 2.38 -4.11
CA GLY A 68 15.64 1.19 -3.30
C GLY A 68 14.93 1.52 -1.98
N ALA A 69 14.05 2.53 -1.99
CA ALA A 69 13.32 3.02 -0.83
C ALA A 69 11.89 2.51 -0.79
N GLY A 70 11.57 1.65 0.17
CA GLY A 70 10.30 0.93 0.25
C GLY A 70 10.25 -0.26 -0.70
N ASN A 71 9.15 -1.02 -0.65
CA ASN A 71 8.86 -2.15 -1.56
C ASN A 71 7.35 -2.28 -1.86
N ALA A 72 6.56 -1.33 -1.38
CA ALA A 72 5.13 -1.24 -1.64
C ALA A 72 4.65 0.22 -1.61
N ILE A 73 3.55 0.49 -2.29
CA ILE A 73 2.92 1.81 -2.34
C ILE A 73 1.44 1.73 -1.96
N LEU A 74 0.99 2.70 -1.16
CA LEU A 74 -0.43 2.92 -0.92
C LEU A 74 -1.03 3.73 -2.07
N ILE A 75 -2.13 3.25 -2.64
CA ILE A 75 -2.80 3.86 -3.80
C ILE A 75 -4.09 4.53 -3.36
N LYS A 76 -4.16 5.82 -3.51
CA LYS A 76 -5.33 6.66 -3.22
C LYS A 76 -5.74 7.42 -4.49
N ILE A 77 -6.81 7.00 -5.15
CA ILE A 77 -7.25 7.52 -6.46
C ILE A 77 -7.39 9.04 -6.44
N ASN A 78 -8.05 9.57 -5.42
CA ASN A 78 -8.32 11.00 -5.31
C ASN A 78 -7.13 11.83 -4.79
N GLN A 79 -6.00 11.19 -4.47
CA GLN A 79 -4.76 11.89 -4.07
C GLN A 79 -4.00 12.36 -5.31
N ILE A 80 -3.88 11.50 -6.33
CA ILE A 80 -3.31 11.87 -7.63
C ILE A 80 -4.35 12.56 -8.52
N GLY A 81 -5.61 12.15 -8.47
CA GLY A 81 -6.75 12.90 -9.00
C GLY A 81 -7.45 12.27 -10.21
N THR A 82 -6.80 11.43 -10.99
CA THR A 82 -7.42 10.75 -12.14
C THR A 82 -7.19 9.25 -12.09
N LEU A 83 -8.10 8.49 -12.68
CA LEU A 83 -7.95 7.04 -12.80
C LEU A 83 -6.76 6.66 -13.68
N THR A 84 -6.50 7.42 -14.75
CA THR A 84 -5.35 7.18 -15.63
C THR A 84 -4.03 7.28 -14.87
N GLU A 85 -3.82 8.37 -14.13
CA GLU A 85 -2.60 8.54 -13.32
C GLU A 85 -2.49 7.50 -12.21
N THR A 86 -3.61 7.08 -11.64
CA THR A 86 -3.66 5.99 -10.66
C THR A 86 -3.18 4.68 -11.27
N LEU A 87 -3.69 4.31 -12.45
CA LEU A 87 -3.27 3.10 -13.16
C LEU A 87 -1.81 3.17 -13.60
N ASP A 88 -1.32 4.34 -14.02
CA ASP A 88 0.09 4.56 -14.34
C ASP A 88 1.01 4.36 -13.13
N ALA A 89 0.57 4.79 -11.94
CA ALA A 89 1.31 4.56 -10.71
C ALA A 89 1.35 3.08 -10.33
N ILE A 90 0.22 2.37 -10.46
CA ILE A 90 0.11 0.93 -10.22
C ILE A 90 1.01 0.15 -11.19
N ASP A 91 0.92 0.43 -12.48
CA ASP A 91 1.75 -0.22 -13.51
C ASP A 91 3.25 0.02 -13.28
N THR A 92 3.61 1.25 -12.90
CA THR A 92 5.00 1.60 -12.54
C THR A 92 5.47 0.80 -11.33
N ALA A 93 4.65 0.63 -10.29
CA ALA A 93 4.95 -0.16 -9.11
C ALA A 93 5.15 -1.64 -9.47
N HIS A 94 4.19 -2.23 -10.19
CA HIS A 94 4.22 -3.65 -10.58
C HIS A 94 5.44 -3.98 -11.45
N LYS A 95 5.77 -3.14 -12.44
CA LYS A 95 6.97 -3.33 -13.28
C LYS A 95 8.28 -3.30 -12.50
N ALA A 96 8.29 -2.63 -11.36
CA ALA A 96 9.46 -2.56 -10.47
C ALA A 96 9.44 -3.65 -9.37
N GLY A 97 8.43 -4.53 -9.34
CA GLY A 97 8.29 -5.55 -8.30
C GLY A 97 7.76 -5.01 -6.96
N TYR A 98 7.25 -3.78 -6.94
CA TYR A 98 6.58 -3.21 -5.76
C TYR A 98 5.16 -3.75 -5.65
N ARG A 99 4.72 -4.01 -4.41
CA ARG A 99 3.31 -4.32 -4.12
C ARG A 99 2.49 -3.05 -4.10
N THR A 100 1.18 -3.20 -4.36
CA THR A 100 0.22 -2.10 -4.29
C THR A 100 -0.87 -2.42 -3.29
N ILE A 101 -1.30 -1.43 -2.52
CA ILE A 101 -2.44 -1.53 -1.60
C ILE A 101 -3.45 -0.47 -2.02
N ILE A 102 -4.60 -0.87 -2.51
CA ILE A 102 -5.66 0.09 -2.83
C ILE A 102 -6.30 0.57 -1.54
N SER A 103 -6.40 1.89 -1.36
CA SER A 103 -6.76 2.47 -0.07
C SER A 103 -7.97 3.39 -0.16
N HIS A 104 -8.77 3.34 0.91
CA HIS A 104 -9.76 4.34 1.25
C HIS A 104 -9.11 5.65 1.71
N ARG A 105 -9.95 6.64 2.02
CA ARG A 105 -9.57 7.86 2.75
C ARG A 105 -10.26 7.90 4.13
N SER A 106 -9.84 8.85 4.98
CA SER A 106 -10.49 9.09 6.28
C SER A 106 -11.97 9.48 6.12
N GLY A 107 -12.27 10.36 5.17
CA GLY A 107 -13.64 10.65 4.73
C GLY A 107 -14.03 9.72 3.56
N GLU A 108 -15.11 8.94 3.72
CA GLU A 108 -15.58 7.97 2.74
C GLU A 108 -17.09 8.05 2.54
N THR A 109 -17.53 7.45 1.42
CA THR A 109 -18.93 7.21 1.09
C THR A 109 -19.16 5.71 0.89
N GLU A 110 -20.37 5.31 0.53
CA GLU A 110 -20.68 3.91 0.17
C GLU A 110 -20.23 3.53 -1.26
N ASP A 111 -19.53 4.42 -1.98
CA ASP A 111 -18.92 4.08 -3.28
C ASP A 111 -17.95 2.90 -3.15
N THR A 112 -18.00 1.99 -4.13
CA THR A 112 -17.25 0.73 -4.09
C THR A 112 -16.14 0.63 -5.12
N THR A 113 -15.88 1.70 -5.87
CA THR A 113 -14.92 1.72 -6.99
C THR A 113 -13.54 1.19 -6.60
N ILE A 114 -13.05 1.49 -5.39
CA ILE A 114 -11.75 1.00 -4.93
C ILE A 114 -11.69 -0.54 -4.81
N ALA A 115 -12.81 -1.21 -4.52
CA ALA A 115 -12.87 -2.67 -4.48
C ALA A 115 -12.77 -3.27 -5.90
N ASP A 116 -13.47 -2.67 -6.87
CA ASP A 116 -13.38 -3.07 -8.27
C ASP A 116 -11.96 -2.89 -8.81
N ILE A 117 -11.31 -1.76 -8.52
CA ILE A 117 -9.93 -1.49 -8.95
C ILE A 117 -8.96 -2.47 -8.29
N ALA A 118 -9.10 -2.76 -7.00
CA ALA A 118 -8.22 -3.69 -6.30
C ALA A 118 -8.18 -5.06 -6.97
N VAL A 119 -9.34 -5.56 -7.40
CA VAL A 119 -9.43 -6.84 -8.13
C VAL A 119 -8.96 -6.68 -9.58
N ALA A 120 -9.40 -5.63 -10.28
CA ALA A 120 -9.08 -5.43 -11.69
C ALA A 120 -7.58 -5.32 -11.97
N VAL A 121 -6.82 -4.70 -11.05
CA VAL A 121 -5.35 -4.56 -11.17
C VAL A 121 -4.58 -5.66 -10.47
N ASN A 122 -5.29 -6.63 -9.86
CA ASN A 122 -4.69 -7.71 -9.08
C ASN A 122 -3.71 -7.20 -8.01
N SER A 123 -4.13 -6.20 -7.23
CA SER A 123 -3.28 -5.63 -6.18
C SER A 123 -3.00 -6.59 -5.02
N GLY A 124 -3.86 -7.60 -4.84
CA GLY A 124 -3.80 -8.57 -3.74
C GLY A 124 -4.16 -8.00 -2.38
N GLN A 125 -4.23 -6.69 -2.23
CA GLN A 125 -4.44 -6.01 -0.95
C GLN A 125 -5.37 -4.80 -1.09
N ILE A 126 -6.20 -4.59 -0.06
CA ILE A 126 -7.03 -3.39 0.09
C ILE A 126 -7.00 -2.91 1.55
N LYS A 127 -6.85 -1.61 1.76
CA LYS A 127 -6.97 -0.95 3.06
C LYS A 127 -8.28 -0.15 3.05
N THR A 128 -9.33 -0.67 3.69
CA THR A 128 -10.67 -0.04 3.62
C THR A 128 -11.39 0.11 4.95
N GLY A 129 -10.65 0.06 6.05
CA GLY A 129 -11.16 0.31 7.42
C GLY A 129 -11.80 -0.92 8.04
N ALA A 130 -12.27 -0.75 9.28
CA ALA A 130 -12.93 -1.81 10.02
C ALA A 130 -14.32 -2.13 9.43
N PRO A 131 -14.78 -3.41 9.46
CA PRO A 131 -16.07 -3.82 8.87
C PRO A 131 -17.26 -3.48 9.80
N CYS A 132 -17.42 -2.23 10.18
CA CYS A 132 -18.45 -1.78 11.12
C CYS A 132 -19.30 -0.60 10.64
N ARG A 133 -18.78 0.26 9.76
CA ARG A 133 -19.52 1.39 9.17
C ARG A 133 -19.89 1.06 7.74
N THR A 134 -21.05 1.53 7.27
CA THR A 134 -21.60 1.22 5.92
C THR A 134 -20.66 1.66 4.81
N ASP A 135 -20.02 2.83 4.95
CA ASP A 135 -19.03 3.36 4.03
C ASP A 135 -17.77 2.46 3.87
N ARG A 136 -17.51 1.60 4.85
CA ARG A 136 -16.44 0.58 4.83
C ARG A 136 -16.98 -0.78 4.39
N VAL A 137 -18.07 -1.22 5.00
CA VAL A 137 -18.72 -2.51 4.72
C VAL A 137 -19.15 -2.63 3.27
N ALA A 138 -19.54 -1.53 2.62
CA ALA A 138 -19.89 -1.51 1.20
C ALA A 138 -18.77 -2.10 0.31
N LYS A 139 -17.49 -1.80 0.60
CA LYS A 139 -16.33 -2.32 -0.14
C LYS A 139 -16.14 -3.81 0.08
N TYR A 140 -16.26 -4.29 1.32
CA TYR A 140 -16.20 -5.73 1.63
C TYR A 140 -17.32 -6.50 0.95
N ASN A 141 -18.57 -5.98 1.00
CA ASN A 141 -19.69 -6.58 0.29
C ASN A 141 -19.49 -6.58 -1.23
N ARG A 142 -18.81 -5.55 -1.77
CA ARG A 142 -18.47 -5.51 -3.20
C ARG A 142 -17.48 -6.60 -3.56
N LEU A 143 -16.45 -6.81 -2.77
CA LEU A 143 -15.48 -7.92 -2.97
C LEU A 143 -16.17 -9.28 -2.98
N LEU A 144 -17.10 -9.55 -2.05
CA LEU A 144 -17.88 -10.79 -2.03
C LEU A 144 -18.74 -10.95 -3.29
N ARG A 145 -19.34 -9.87 -3.81
CA ARG A 145 -20.10 -9.90 -5.08
C ARG A 145 -19.21 -10.17 -6.28
N ILE A 146 -18.00 -9.57 -6.31
CA ILE A 146 -17.02 -9.82 -7.38
C ILE A 146 -16.58 -11.29 -7.33
N GLU A 147 -16.23 -11.81 -6.15
CA GLU A 147 -15.87 -13.23 -5.97
C GLU A 147 -16.96 -14.16 -6.52
N SER A 148 -18.23 -13.88 -6.18
CA SER A 148 -19.37 -14.65 -6.69
C SER A 148 -19.51 -14.56 -8.22
N ALA A 149 -19.11 -13.47 -8.84
CA ALA A 149 -19.21 -13.27 -10.29
C ALA A 149 -18.07 -13.96 -11.07
N ILE A 150 -16.89 -14.09 -10.48
CA ILE A 150 -15.70 -14.68 -11.13
C ILE A 150 -15.43 -16.13 -10.71
N VAL A 151 -16.45 -16.84 -10.32
CA VAL A 151 -16.49 -18.19 -9.74
C VAL A 151 -15.32 -19.08 -10.22
N ASN A 152 -14.60 -19.69 -9.25
CA ASN A 152 -13.48 -20.61 -9.45
C ASN A 152 -12.19 -20.03 -10.07
N THR A 153 -12.09 -18.73 -10.28
CA THR A 153 -10.89 -18.06 -10.81
C THR A 153 -10.24 -17.13 -9.79
N SER A 154 -10.88 -16.90 -8.64
CA SER A 154 -10.37 -16.06 -7.57
C SER A 154 -9.49 -16.85 -6.60
N THR A 155 -8.38 -16.22 -6.19
CA THR A 155 -7.54 -16.69 -5.09
C THR A 155 -7.37 -15.56 -4.08
N TYR A 156 -7.26 -15.90 -2.79
CA TYR A 156 -6.93 -14.90 -1.78
C TYR A 156 -5.47 -14.48 -1.97
N GLY A 157 -5.25 -13.19 -2.21
CA GLY A 157 -3.93 -12.65 -2.46
C GLY A 157 -3.18 -12.34 -1.17
N ILE A 158 -2.10 -13.01 -0.88
CA ILE A 158 -1.06 -12.61 0.06
C ILE A 158 0.28 -12.82 -0.62
#